data_66462dbc3c261646cfcefd89f7f369b3
#
_entry.id   66462dbc3c261646cfcefd89f7f369b3
#
_cell.length_a   1.000
_cell.length_b   1.000
_cell.length_c   1.000
_cell.angle_alpha   90.00
_cell.angle_beta   90.00
_cell.angle_gamma   90.00
#
_symmetry.space_group_name_H-M   'P 1'
#
loop_
_entity.id
_entity.type
_entity.pdbx_description
1 polymer ?
#
loop_
_entity_poly.entity_id
_entity_poly.type
_entity_poly.pdbx_seq_one_letter_code
_entity_poly.pdbx_strand_id
1 'polypeptide(L)'
;MNEITCDKCKVLNDASLENCLLCGANLKGGKEVVPGNIFQIKIKYQFVDTFIAWQNDTLYAIPMTTVAFQSGGGLLGLASGAAIKNVQENKYKKEVFPLPLDQQVNIQKGISVKFSDIAQIIEKRGFLGVVIVEVSSKDNKALFIVSGSKPEKENFIQKAQSHGFEVVRN
;
A
#
# COMPACT_ATOMS: atom_id res chain seq x y z
N MET A 1 -1.59 -13.59 23.08
CA MET A 1 -2.20 -12.83 21.99
C MET A 1 -3.04 -13.83 21.21
N ASN A 2 -4.31 -13.51 21.00
CA ASN A 2 -5.17 -14.38 20.17
C ASN A 2 -4.95 -13.99 18.70
N GLU A 3 -4.54 -14.96 17.90
CA GLU A 3 -4.31 -14.77 16.47
C GLU A 3 -5.38 -15.47 15.66
N ILE A 4 -5.76 -14.89 14.54
CA ILE A 4 -6.69 -15.46 13.57
C ILE A 4 -6.05 -15.49 12.18
N THR A 5 -6.13 -16.63 11.50
CA THR A 5 -5.64 -16.75 10.12
C THR A 5 -6.70 -16.28 9.14
N CYS A 6 -6.36 -15.37 8.27
CA CYS A 6 -7.26 -14.94 7.19
C CYS A 6 -7.49 -16.07 6.18
N ASP A 7 -8.75 -16.47 5.96
CA ASP A 7 -9.09 -17.55 5.03
C ASP A 7 -8.72 -17.22 3.58
N LYS A 8 -8.72 -15.94 3.21
CA LYS A 8 -8.46 -15.49 1.85
C LYS A 8 -6.97 -15.44 1.49
N CYS A 9 -6.13 -14.87 2.36
CA CYS A 9 -4.69 -14.67 2.06
C CYS A 9 -3.76 -15.48 2.95
N LYS A 10 -4.30 -16.24 3.91
CA LYS A 10 -3.57 -17.11 4.83
C LYS A 10 -2.58 -16.39 5.76
N VAL A 11 -2.74 -15.09 5.94
CA VAL A 11 -1.93 -14.29 6.86
C VAL A 11 -2.53 -14.32 8.26
N LEU A 12 -1.67 -14.40 9.26
CA LEU A 12 -2.05 -14.26 10.68
C LEU A 12 -2.37 -12.79 10.98
N ASN A 13 -3.45 -12.57 11.71
CA ASN A 13 -3.92 -11.28 12.17
C ASN A 13 -4.24 -11.35 13.65
N ASP A 14 -4.29 -10.22 14.33
CA ASP A 14 -4.84 -10.16 15.68
C ASP A 14 -6.35 -10.47 15.64
N ALA A 15 -6.80 -11.35 16.51
CA ALA A 15 -8.22 -11.76 16.56
C ALA A 15 -9.18 -10.64 16.96
N SER A 16 -8.69 -9.52 17.47
CA SER A 16 -9.48 -8.32 17.75
C SER A 16 -9.88 -7.55 16.49
N LEU A 17 -9.16 -7.76 15.38
CA LEU A 17 -9.43 -7.09 14.12
C LEU A 17 -10.71 -7.62 13.46
N GLU A 18 -11.46 -6.74 12.83
CA GLU A 18 -12.63 -7.11 12.03
C GLU A 18 -12.24 -7.51 10.61
N ASN A 19 -11.20 -6.90 10.08
CA ASN A 19 -10.73 -7.12 8.72
C ASN A 19 -9.25 -7.47 8.69
N CYS A 20 -8.88 -8.33 7.73
CA CYS A 20 -7.49 -8.70 7.48
C CYS A 20 -6.67 -7.48 7.05
N LEU A 21 -5.57 -7.20 7.73
CA LEU A 21 -4.71 -6.08 7.42
C LEU A 21 -4.09 -6.16 6.01
N LEU A 22 -3.86 -7.37 5.51
CA LEU A 22 -3.23 -7.55 4.19
C LEU A 22 -4.23 -7.44 3.04
N CYS A 23 -5.35 -8.18 3.10
CA CYS A 23 -6.27 -8.29 1.96
C CYS A 23 -7.64 -7.65 2.19
N GLY A 24 -7.87 -7.10 3.38
CA GLY A 24 -9.13 -6.47 3.77
C GLY A 24 -10.31 -7.44 3.97
N ALA A 25 -10.11 -8.76 3.83
CA ALA A 25 -11.18 -9.73 4.03
C ALA A 25 -11.66 -9.69 5.49
N ASN A 26 -12.98 -9.81 5.68
CA ASN A 26 -13.54 -9.87 7.02
C ASN A 26 -13.09 -11.14 7.75
N LEU A 27 -12.57 -10.99 8.96
CA LEU A 27 -12.05 -12.08 9.78
C LEU A 27 -13.12 -12.72 10.65
N LYS A 28 -14.26 -12.06 10.84
CA LYS A 28 -15.35 -12.53 11.73
C LYS A 28 -16.56 -13.07 10.98
N GLY A 29 -16.43 -13.46 9.73
CA GLY A 29 -17.43 -14.20 8.96
C GLY A 29 -18.67 -13.41 8.51
N GLY A 30 -18.59 -12.10 8.43
CA GLY A 30 -19.68 -11.25 7.93
C GLY A 30 -19.24 -10.39 6.75
N LYS A 31 -20.02 -10.42 5.69
CA LYS A 31 -20.00 -9.59 4.45
C LYS A 31 -18.74 -8.76 4.15
N GLU A 32 -18.09 -9.27 3.13
CA GLU A 32 -17.40 -8.61 2.03
C GLU A 32 -16.49 -7.41 2.28
N VAL A 33 -15.22 -7.74 2.27
CA VAL A 33 -14.17 -7.23 1.36
C VAL A 33 -14.21 -5.73 1.17
N VAL A 34 -13.61 -5.04 2.09
CA VAL A 34 -12.89 -3.83 1.71
C VAL A 34 -11.75 -4.28 0.78
N PRO A 35 -11.63 -3.76 -0.45
CA PRO A 35 -10.51 -4.05 -1.32
C PRO A 35 -9.21 -3.86 -0.55
N GLY A 36 -8.27 -4.78 -0.72
CA GLY A 36 -7.07 -4.86 0.10
C GLY A 36 -6.30 -3.55 0.23
N ASN A 37 -5.48 -3.46 1.24
CA ASN A 37 -4.61 -2.31 1.48
C ASN A 37 -3.35 -2.32 0.59
N ILE A 38 -3.42 -2.98 -0.58
CA ILE A 38 -2.32 -3.04 -1.54
C ILE A 38 -2.67 -2.13 -2.71
N PHE A 39 -1.77 -1.21 -2.99
CA PHE A 39 -1.93 -0.19 -4.03
C PHE A 39 -0.68 -0.13 -4.89
N GLN A 40 -0.85 0.17 -6.17
CA GLN A 40 0.28 0.58 -7.01
C GLN A 40 0.70 2.01 -6.66
N ILE A 41 1.88 2.16 -6.10
CA ILE A 41 2.40 3.45 -5.65
C ILE A 41 3.70 3.76 -6.38
N LYS A 42 3.81 5.02 -6.83
CA LYS A 42 5.06 5.56 -7.33
C LYS A 42 5.87 6.13 -6.18
N ILE A 43 6.97 5.46 -5.84
CA ILE A 43 7.98 5.93 -4.90
C ILE A 43 9.21 6.30 -5.71
N LYS A 44 9.62 7.57 -5.64
CA LYS A 44 10.67 8.14 -6.49
C LYS A 44 10.31 7.96 -7.99
N TYR A 45 10.97 7.06 -8.69
CA TYR A 45 10.80 6.87 -10.14
C TYR A 45 10.15 5.53 -10.51
N GLN A 46 9.74 4.74 -9.51
CA GLN A 46 9.28 3.36 -9.74
C GLN A 46 7.88 3.14 -9.19
N PHE A 47 7.10 2.35 -9.91
CA PHE A 47 5.80 1.85 -9.45
C PHE A 47 6.01 0.51 -8.76
N VAL A 48 5.54 0.41 -7.53
CA VAL A 48 5.66 -0.79 -6.72
C VAL A 48 4.34 -1.11 -6.04
N ASP A 49 4.03 -2.40 -5.93
CA ASP A 49 2.91 -2.83 -5.11
C ASP A 49 3.28 -2.58 -3.65
N THR A 50 2.48 -1.77 -3.00
CA THR A 50 2.76 -1.21 -1.69
C THR A 50 1.59 -1.50 -0.76
N PHE A 51 1.88 -2.06 0.40
CA PHE A 51 0.92 -2.20 1.47
C PHE A 51 0.78 -0.86 2.20
N ILE A 52 -0.48 -0.38 2.31
CA ILE A 52 -0.81 0.84 3.04
C ILE A 52 -1.53 0.47 4.33
N ALA A 53 -1.05 0.98 5.45
CA ALA A 53 -1.72 0.89 6.74
C ALA A 53 -1.92 2.29 7.33
N TRP A 54 -3.08 2.48 7.96
CA TRP A 54 -3.48 3.68 8.68
C TRP A 54 -3.63 3.27 10.14
N GLN A 55 -2.66 3.60 10.98
CA GLN A 55 -2.66 3.15 12.36
C GLN A 55 -1.99 4.17 13.29
N ASN A 56 -2.59 4.41 14.47
CA ASN A 56 -2.02 5.28 15.51
C ASN A 56 -1.58 6.66 14.98
N ASP A 57 -2.46 7.34 14.24
CA ASP A 57 -2.21 8.63 13.61
C ASP A 57 -0.98 8.66 12.67
N THR A 58 -0.64 7.51 12.12
CA THR A 58 0.47 7.34 11.19
C THR A 58 0.01 6.59 9.95
N LEU A 59 0.42 7.10 8.80
CA LEU A 59 0.28 6.45 7.49
C LEU A 59 1.57 5.71 7.17
N TYR A 60 1.45 4.42 6.93
CA TYR A 60 2.55 3.55 6.52
C TYR A 60 2.38 3.16 5.06
N ALA A 61 3.41 3.35 4.25
CA ALA A 61 3.48 2.88 2.87
C ALA A 61 4.69 1.95 2.73
N ILE A 62 4.44 0.65 2.65
CA ILE A 62 5.45 -0.39 2.75
C ILE A 62 5.53 -1.14 1.42
N PRO A 63 6.59 -0.96 0.61
CA PRO A 63 6.79 -1.71 -0.61
C PRO A 63 6.83 -3.22 -0.34
N MET A 64 6.02 -3.98 -1.08
CA MET A 64 6.00 -5.46 -0.93
C MET A 64 7.15 -6.13 -1.67
N THR A 65 7.78 -5.40 -2.60
CA THR A 65 8.92 -5.87 -3.37
C THR A 65 10.06 -4.88 -3.21
N THR A 66 11.26 -5.37 -2.93
CA THR A 66 12.46 -4.54 -3.01
C THR A 66 12.81 -4.34 -4.47
N VAL A 67 12.52 -3.15 -4.98
CA VAL A 67 12.75 -2.87 -6.39
C VAL A 67 14.21 -2.58 -6.64
N ALA A 68 14.91 -3.58 -7.10
CA ALA A 68 16.05 -3.40 -7.97
C ALA A 68 15.63 -3.91 -9.37
N PHE A 69 14.62 -3.30 -9.96
CA PHE A 69 14.36 -3.54 -11.38
C PHE A 69 15.25 -2.61 -12.18
N GLN A 70 16.42 -3.10 -12.53
CA GLN A 70 17.14 -2.56 -13.67
C GLN A 70 16.30 -2.83 -14.92
N SER A 71 15.80 -1.77 -15.51
CA SER A 71 15.24 -1.73 -16.84
C SER A 71 16.36 -2.04 -17.84
N GLY A 72 16.60 -3.31 -18.08
CA GLY A 72 17.63 -3.75 -19.01
C GLY A 72 17.37 -5.18 -19.44
N GLY A 73 16.58 -5.36 -20.47
CA GLY A 73 16.47 -6.69 -21.07
C GLY A 73 15.10 -6.94 -21.68
N GLY A 74 15.06 -7.19 -22.96
CA GLY A 74 13.91 -7.46 -23.78
C GLY A 74 12.98 -8.58 -23.26
N LEU A 75 12.24 -9.24 -24.13
CA LEU A 75 11.15 -10.21 -23.81
C LEU A 75 11.51 -11.24 -22.72
N LEU A 76 12.77 -11.64 -22.59
CA LEU A 76 13.28 -12.54 -21.55
C LEU A 76 13.29 -11.89 -20.15
N GLY A 77 13.40 -10.57 -20.06
CA GLY A 77 13.36 -9.83 -18.79
C GLY A 77 11.96 -9.75 -18.17
N LEU A 78 10.91 -9.81 -18.98
CA LEU A 78 9.52 -9.74 -18.51
C LEU A 78 9.08 -11.02 -17.79
N ALA A 79 9.45 -12.18 -18.33
CA ALA A 79 9.09 -13.47 -17.72
C ALA A 79 9.84 -13.71 -16.39
N SER A 80 11.14 -13.36 -16.34
CA SER A 80 11.93 -13.41 -15.12
C SER A 80 11.45 -12.40 -14.06
N GLY A 81 10.96 -11.23 -14.51
CA GLY A 81 10.43 -10.19 -13.65
C GLY A 81 9.21 -10.62 -12.84
N ALA A 82 8.25 -11.28 -13.50
CA ALA A 82 7.04 -11.77 -12.82
C ALA A 82 7.36 -12.87 -11.79
N ALA A 83 8.27 -13.78 -12.11
CA ALA A 83 8.70 -14.83 -11.19
C ALA A 83 9.41 -14.23 -9.94
N ILE A 84 10.31 -13.29 -10.15
CA ILE A 84 11.02 -12.60 -9.06
C ILE A 84 10.04 -11.81 -8.18
N LYS A 85 9.08 -11.11 -8.80
CA LYS A 85 8.03 -10.40 -8.08
C LYS A 85 7.24 -11.34 -7.15
N ASN A 86 6.76 -12.47 -7.68
CA ASN A 86 6.02 -13.46 -6.90
C ASN A 86 6.84 -14.01 -5.71
N VAL A 87 8.12 -14.28 -5.92
CA VAL A 87 9.01 -14.75 -4.86
C VAL A 87 9.18 -13.68 -3.77
N GLN A 88 9.38 -12.43 -4.15
CA GLN A 88 9.54 -11.33 -3.21
C GLN A 88 8.24 -11.05 -2.42
N GLU A 89 7.10 -11.05 -3.08
CA GLU A 89 5.81 -10.89 -2.42
C GLU A 89 5.52 -12.03 -1.42
N ASN A 90 5.82 -13.27 -1.80
CA ASN A 90 5.67 -14.40 -0.91
C ASN A 90 6.62 -14.33 0.29
N LYS A 91 7.85 -13.88 0.07
CA LYS A 91 8.80 -13.62 1.15
C LYS A 91 8.30 -12.51 2.08
N TYR A 92 7.83 -11.39 1.53
CA TYR A 92 7.22 -10.32 2.30
C TYR A 92 6.09 -10.84 3.18
N LYS A 93 5.13 -11.58 2.60
CA LYS A 93 3.97 -12.12 3.33
C LYS A 93 4.37 -13.05 4.48
N LYS A 94 5.42 -13.83 4.32
CA LYS A 94 5.85 -14.81 5.32
C LYS A 94 6.76 -14.23 6.39
N GLU A 95 7.71 -13.39 6.01
CA GLU A 95 8.81 -12.98 6.88
C GLU A 95 8.68 -11.55 7.40
N VAL A 96 8.09 -10.65 6.61
CA VAL A 96 8.04 -9.22 6.95
C VAL A 96 6.66 -8.82 7.47
N PHE A 97 5.60 -9.24 6.81
CA PHE A 97 4.25 -8.84 7.17
C PHE A 97 3.83 -9.16 8.62
N PRO A 98 4.25 -10.26 9.25
CA PRO A 98 3.96 -10.53 10.66
C PRO A 98 4.64 -9.59 11.65
N LEU A 99 5.63 -8.79 11.20
CA LEU A 99 6.38 -7.89 12.06
C LEU A 99 5.59 -6.59 12.33
N PRO A 100 5.90 -5.87 13.42
CA PRO A 100 5.37 -4.53 13.65
C PRO A 100 5.62 -3.59 12.45
N LEU A 101 4.68 -2.67 12.18
CA LEU A 101 4.73 -1.79 11.00
C LEU A 101 6.04 -1.00 10.88
N ASP A 102 6.57 -0.50 11.98
CA ASP A 102 7.84 0.24 11.99
C ASP A 102 9.02 -0.62 11.54
N GLN A 103 9.03 -1.90 11.93
CA GLN A 103 10.05 -2.85 11.47
C GLN A 103 9.88 -3.17 9.99
N GLN A 104 8.63 -3.35 9.53
CA GLN A 104 8.35 -3.56 8.11
C GLN A 104 8.85 -2.37 7.27
N VAL A 105 8.56 -1.12 7.70
CA VAL A 105 9.04 0.10 7.04
C VAL A 105 10.55 0.10 6.92
N ASN A 106 11.26 -0.20 8.01
CA ASN A 106 12.72 -0.21 8.02
C ASN A 106 13.31 -1.27 7.08
N ILE A 107 12.77 -2.49 7.12
CA ILE A 107 13.25 -3.60 6.28
C ILE A 107 12.99 -3.31 4.79
N GLN A 108 11.80 -2.84 4.46
CA GLN A 108 11.36 -2.61 3.07
C GLN A 108 11.71 -1.21 2.55
N LYS A 109 12.37 -0.37 3.35
CA LYS A 109 12.65 1.04 3.02
C LYS A 109 11.38 1.78 2.62
N GLY A 110 10.31 1.52 3.35
CA GLY A 110 9.02 2.16 3.17
C GLY A 110 8.99 3.59 3.69
N ILE A 111 7.79 4.15 3.72
CA ILE A 111 7.52 5.49 4.23
C ILE A 111 6.60 5.35 5.44
N SER A 112 6.92 6.02 6.54
CA SER A 112 5.99 6.27 7.64
C SER A 112 5.89 7.79 7.82
N VAL A 113 4.66 8.29 7.94
CA VAL A 113 4.40 9.72 8.12
C VAL A 113 3.23 9.91 9.07
N LYS A 114 3.39 10.80 10.06
CA LYS A 114 2.29 11.16 10.95
C LYS A 114 1.20 11.89 10.18
N PHE A 115 -0.06 11.70 10.54
CA PHE A 115 -1.18 12.41 9.93
C PHE A 115 -1.00 13.92 10.03
N SER A 116 -0.44 14.40 11.17
CA SER A 116 -0.13 15.80 11.38
C SER A 116 0.86 16.39 10.37
N ASP A 117 1.67 15.57 9.73
CA ASP A 117 2.72 16.00 8.80
C ASP A 117 2.28 15.91 7.33
N ILE A 118 1.12 15.32 7.08
CA ILE A 118 0.47 15.31 5.77
C ILE A 118 -0.20 16.67 5.57
N ALA A 119 0.20 17.39 4.53
CA ALA A 119 -0.40 18.68 4.20
C ALA A 119 -1.68 18.52 3.41
N GLN A 120 -1.67 17.62 2.42
CA GLN A 120 -2.79 17.46 1.50
C GLN A 120 -2.76 16.12 0.78
N ILE A 121 -3.95 15.69 0.37
CA ILE A 121 -4.16 14.58 -0.55
C ILE A 121 -4.93 15.13 -1.74
N ILE A 122 -4.33 15.02 -2.93
CA ILE A 122 -4.89 15.64 -4.15
C ILE A 122 -5.12 14.56 -5.20
N GLU A 123 -6.35 14.49 -5.71
CA GLU A 123 -6.65 13.79 -6.96
C GLU A 123 -6.42 14.78 -8.11
N LYS A 124 -5.46 14.51 -8.97
CA LYS A 124 -5.12 15.36 -10.11
C LYS A 124 -4.91 14.57 -11.39
N ARG A 125 -5.02 15.24 -12.52
CA ARG A 125 -4.64 14.67 -13.80
C ARG A 125 -3.12 14.74 -13.95
N GLY A 126 -2.50 13.57 -14.07
CA GLY A 126 -1.10 13.45 -14.42
C GLY A 126 -0.84 13.64 -15.92
N PHE A 127 0.39 13.41 -16.33
CA PHE A 127 0.80 13.44 -17.72
C PHE A 127 -0.04 12.43 -18.54
N LEU A 128 -0.45 12.79 -19.75
CA LEU A 128 -1.33 12.01 -20.63
C LEU A 128 -2.78 11.82 -20.09
N GLY A 129 -3.24 12.67 -19.18
CA GLY A 129 -4.62 12.61 -18.67
C GLY A 129 -4.90 11.48 -17.69
N VAL A 130 -3.89 10.75 -17.27
CA VAL A 130 -4.03 9.71 -16.24
C VAL A 130 -4.33 10.36 -14.89
N VAL A 131 -5.44 9.96 -14.27
CA VAL A 131 -5.76 10.41 -12.92
C VAL A 131 -4.84 9.74 -11.90
N ILE A 132 -4.27 10.53 -11.01
CA ILE A 132 -3.39 10.08 -9.93
C ILE A 132 -3.85 10.69 -8.60
N VAL A 133 -3.51 10.02 -7.48
CA VAL A 133 -3.69 10.60 -6.14
C VAL A 133 -2.32 10.83 -5.53
N GLU A 134 -2.01 12.08 -5.23
CA GLU A 134 -0.74 12.48 -4.62
C GLU A 134 -0.95 12.78 -3.14
N VAL A 135 -0.05 12.25 -2.33
CA VAL A 135 0.06 12.56 -0.90
C VAL A 135 1.30 13.41 -0.70
N SER A 136 1.14 14.59 -0.10
CA SER A 136 2.22 15.56 0.11
C SER A 136 2.40 15.92 1.58
N SER A 137 3.65 16.14 1.97
CA SER A 137 4.03 16.63 3.30
C SER A 137 3.82 18.14 3.43
N LYS A 138 3.88 18.65 4.67
CA LYS A 138 3.85 20.09 4.97
C LYS A 138 4.96 20.89 4.30
N ASP A 139 6.06 20.25 3.96
CA ASP A 139 7.16 20.86 3.19
C ASP A 139 6.87 20.90 1.68
N ASN A 140 5.63 20.66 1.26
CA ASN A 140 5.20 20.56 -0.14
C ASN A 140 5.98 19.52 -0.97
N LYS A 141 6.52 18.50 -0.32
CA LYS A 141 7.17 17.40 -1.01
C LYS A 141 6.18 16.27 -1.21
N ALA A 142 6.08 15.77 -2.42
CA ALA A 142 5.33 14.55 -2.69
C ALA A 142 5.97 13.38 -1.94
N LEU A 143 5.21 12.77 -1.04
CA LEU A 143 5.63 11.57 -0.33
C LEU A 143 5.52 10.35 -1.25
N PHE A 144 4.39 10.21 -1.90
CA PHE A 144 4.13 9.17 -2.88
C PHE A 144 2.91 9.50 -3.75
N ILE A 145 2.76 8.75 -4.82
CA ILE A 145 1.65 8.88 -5.77
C ILE A 145 0.98 7.51 -5.94
N VAL A 146 -0.33 7.45 -5.70
CA VAL A 146 -1.16 6.28 -6.02
C VAL A 146 -1.56 6.35 -7.49
N SER A 147 -1.19 5.34 -8.27
CA SER A 147 -1.38 5.33 -9.73
C SER A 147 -2.20 4.15 -10.25
N GLY A 148 -2.73 3.33 -9.37
CA GLY A 148 -3.50 2.14 -9.72
C GLY A 148 -4.76 2.39 -10.56
N SER A 149 -5.57 1.38 -10.71
CA SER A 149 -6.86 1.45 -11.38
C SER A 149 -7.80 2.45 -10.71
N LYS A 150 -8.87 2.86 -11.41
CA LYS A 150 -9.86 3.77 -10.83
C LYS A 150 -10.44 3.24 -9.50
N PRO A 151 -10.84 1.96 -9.38
CA PRO A 151 -11.32 1.41 -8.10
C PRO A 151 -10.28 1.47 -6.97
N GLU A 152 -9.00 1.24 -7.25
CA GLU A 152 -7.94 1.33 -6.25
C GLU A 152 -7.77 2.77 -5.73
N LYS A 153 -7.78 3.75 -6.64
CA LYS A 153 -7.69 5.17 -6.25
C LYS A 153 -8.88 5.62 -5.42
N GLU A 154 -10.10 5.27 -5.83
CA GLU A 154 -11.31 5.58 -5.05
C GLU A 154 -11.28 4.91 -3.67
N ASN A 155 -10.82 3.67 -3.57
CA ASN A 155 -10.65 3.00 -2.28
C ASN A 155 -9.62 3.73 -1.39
N PHE A 156 -8.48 4.16 -1.94
CA PHE A 156 -7.51 4.95 -1.20
C PHE A 156 -8.12 6.26 -0.70
N ILE A 157 -8.85 6.98 -1.57
CA ILE A 157 -9.54 8.23 -1.23
C ILE A 157 -10.54 8.00 -0.09
N GLN A 158 -11.40 6.98 -0.19
CA GLN A 158 -12.37 6.66 0.86
C GLN A 158 -11.70 6.37 2.19
N LYS A 159 -10.58 5.65 2.20
CA LYS A 159 -9.80 5.41 3.41
C LYS A 159 -9.21 6.68 3.98
N ALA A 160 -8.62 7.53 3.16
CA ALA A 160 -8.11 8.82 3.60
C ALA A 160 -9.20 9.67 4.25
N GLN A 161 -10.37 9.75 3.62
CA GLN A 161 -11.53 10.48 4.15
C GLN A 161 -12.04 9.88 5.47
N SER A 162 -12.06 8.56 5.63
CA SER A 162 -12.44 7.92 6.89
C SER A 162 -11.49 8.22 8.04
N HIS A 163 -10.25 8.63 7.75
CA HIS A 163 -9.26 9.11 8.71
C HIS A 163 -9.26 10.65 8.85
N GLY A 164 -10.26 11.34 8.30
CA GLY A 164 -10.46 12.78 8.46
C GLY A 164 -9.67 13.64 7.46
N PHE A 165 -9.07 13.07 6.42
CA PHE A 165 -8.41 13.86 5.39
C PHE A 165 -9.40 14.40 4.38
N GLU A 166 -9.26 15.69 4.05
CA GLU A 166 -9.90 16.27 2.89
C GLU A 166 -9.11 15.91 1.63
N VAL A 167 -9.82 15.44 0.61
CA VAL A 167 -9.21 15.12 -0.70
C VAL A 167 -9.64 16.17 -1.71
N VAL A 168 -8.67 16.94 -2.16
CA VAL A 168 -8.88 17.97 -3.19
C VAL A 168 -8.93 17.29 -4.57
N ARG A 169 -9.96 17.59 -5.37
CA ARG A 169 -10.11 17.07 -6.75
C ARG A 169 -9.86 18.22 -7.74
N ASN A 170 -8.82 18.09 -8.57
CA ASN A 170 -8.42 19.07 -9.61
C ASN A 170 -8.52 18.46 -11.01
#